data_748f9ae1f498891e305bba61f67fd469
#
_entry.id   748f9ae1f498891e305bba61f67fd469
#
_cell.length_a   1.000
_cell.length_b   1.000
_cell.length_c   1.000
_cell.angle_alpha   90.00
_cell.angle_beta   90.00
_cell.angle_gamma   90.00
#
_symmetry.space_group_name_H-M   'P 1'
#
loop_
_entity.id
_entity.type
_entity.pdbx_description
1 polymer ?
#
loop_
_entity_poly.entity_id
_entity_poly.type
_entity_poly.pdbx_seq_one_letter_code
_entity_poly.pdbx_strand_id
1 'polypeptide(L)'
;MKDLEKRVRQLERILAVNAELVSNPQQSSLLNKITQTAAELTESESASILLLDERTGDLRFCAAATAEVVPLLSEIPVPVTHSIAGKVLQEQQPLIVPNAQADPRHFREVGQTIGFETRSLLAVPLQVHERCIGVLEAVNKRGGPFTEEDVEVLTLLAAQAAVAIENARLVEALQEAHRHLQELDRLKSDFITIASHELRTPLSLILGYASLLQEQQPKSRELEGVLRAAIRLQHIIETMVNLRYLETGEMPFFYETFNLCEEVAATCRAHSVLAEASGLALEVVLPETPIWIRADREKIRLVMDNLLSNAIKFTPSGGKIRVKVEERYGNAEITVADTGVGIPQEALERIFERFYQVESPMTRRRGGLGLGLPIVREIVEKHGGRVWAESVLGRG
;
A
#
# COMPACT_ATOMS: atom_id res chain seq x y z
N MET A 1 45.08 14.83 -31.86
CA MET A 1 43.73 14.99 -32.44
C MET A 1 42.97 13.66 -32.60
N LYS A 2 43.54 12.68 -33.31
CA LYS A 2 42.84 11.36 -33.48
C LYS A 2 42.46 10.65 -32.17
N ASP A 3 43.30 10.77 -31.16
CA ASP A 3 43.09 10.14 -29.85
C ASP A 3 41.96 10.83 -29.04
N LEU A 4 41.90 12.16 -29.09
CA LEU A 4 40.83 12.94 -28.47
C LEU A 4 39.45 12.70 -29.14
N GLU A 5 39.44 12.58 -30.50
CA GLU A 5 38.21 12.26 -31.23
C GLU A 5 37.72 10.82 -30.95
N LYS A 6 38.63 9.86 -30.72
CA LYS A 6 38.29 8.49 -30.32
C LYS A 6 37.66 8.49 -28.94
N ARG A 7 38.24 9.21 -27.97
CA ARG A 7 37.74 9.36 -26.60
C ARG A 7 36.36 10.04 -26.55
N VAL A 8 36.16 11.10 -27.35
CA VAL A 8 34.84 11.78 -27.43
C VAL A 8 33.78 10.82 -27.96
N ARG A 9 34.03 10.08 -29.02
CA ARG A 9 33.09 9.07 -29.55
C ARG A 9 32.79 7.94 -28.58
N GLN A 10 33.77 7.51 -27.77
CA GLN A 10 33.58 6.51 -26.75
C GLN A 10 32.64 7.03 -25.65
N LEU A 11 32.84 8.28 -25.16
CA LEU A 11 32.01 8.92 -24.18
C LEU A 11 30.59 9.17 -24.70
N GLU A 12 30.42 9.62 -25.94
CA GLU A 12 29.11 9.80 -26.57
C GLU A 12 28.32 8.48 -26.65
N ARG A 13 29.00 7.37 -26.98
CA ARG A 13 28.38 6.04 -27.02
C ARG A 13 27.95 5.55 -25.61
N ILE A 14 28.78 5.80 -24.60
CA ILE A 14 28.47 5.48 -23.21
C ILE A 14 27.26 6.32 -22.75
N LEU A 15 27.20 7.60 -23.08
CA LEU A 15 26.07 8.48 -22.77
C LEU A 15 24.78 8.06 -23.48
N ALA A 16 24.88 7.61 -24.75
CA ALA A 16 23.73 7.09 -25.48
C ALA A 16 23.15 5.82 -24.86
N VAL A 17 24.01 4.90 -24.41
CA VAL A 17 23.59 3.71 -23.66
C VAL A 17 22.89 4.13 -22.38
N ASN A 18 23.41 5.12 -21.63
CA ASN A 18 22.75 5.65 -20.43
C ASN A 18 21.34 6.21 -20.67
N ALA A 19 21.16 6.96 -21.75
CA ALA A 19 19.85 7.53 -22.07
C ALA A 19 18.81 6.43 -22.42
N GLU A 20 19.23 5.35 -23.09
CA GLU A 20 18.39 4.18 -23.35
C GLU A 20 18.11 3.35 -22.07
N LEU A 21 19.07 3.30 -21.12
CA LEU A 21 18.94 2.60 -19.85
C LEU A 21 17.80 3.16 -18.97
N VAL A 22 17.56 4.46 -19.06
CA VAL A 22 16.51 5.16 -18.28
C VAL A 22 15.11 4.97 -18.89
N SER A 23 15.05 4.72 -20.21
CA SER A 23 13.79 4.72 -20.96
C SER A 23 13.14 3.34 -21.18
N ASN A 24 13.85 2.24 -20.96
CA ASN A 24 13.29 0.88 -21.20
C ASN A 24 13.67 -0.12 -20.10
N PRO A 25 12.75 -0.49 -19.19
CA PRO A 25 13.04 -1.29 -17.99
C PRO A 25 13.09 -2.81 -18.23
N GLN A 26 13.09 -3.31 -19.46
CA GLN A 26 13.25 -4.76 -19.69
C GLN A 26 14.71 -5.18 -19.49
N GLN A 27 14.97 -5.80 -18.34
CA GLN A 27 16.28 -6.20 -17.82
C GLN A 27 17.14 -6.95 -18.84
N SER A 28 16.60 -7.89 -19.60
CA SER A 28 17.33 -8.69 -20.58
C SER A 28 17.79 -7.89 -21.81
N SER A 29 16.98 -6.96 -22.30
CA SER A 29 17.34 -6.06 -23.42
C SER A 29 18.50 -5.14 -23.05
N LEU A 30 18.49 -4.65 -21.83
CA LEU A 30 19.50 -3.77 -21.25
C LEU A 30 20.86 -4.47 -21.13
N LEU A 31 20.89 -5.64 -20.52
CA LEU A 31 22.13 -6.39 -20.30
C LEU A 31 22.79 -6.79 -21.64
N ASN A 32 21.99 -7.19 -22.63
CA ASN A 32 22.49 -7.49 -23.98
C ASN A 32 23.11 -6.25 -24.64
N LYS A 33 22.50 -5.07 -24.47
CA LYS A 33 23.07 -3.83 -25.02
C LYS A 33 24.41 -3.46 -24.39
N ILE A 34 24.52 -3.63 -23.08
CA ILE A 34 25.77 -3.40 -22.33
C ILE A 34 26.87 -4.33 -22.85
N THR A 35 26.58 -5.63 -22.95
CA THR A 35 27.58 -6.61 -23.43
C THR A 35 28.02 -6.36 -24.90
N GLN A 36 27.09 -5.98 -25.77
CA GLN A 36 27.42 -5.58 -27.13
C GLN A 36 28.34 -4.35 -27.16
N THR A 37 27.96 -3.30 -26.38
CA THR A 37 28.77 -2.07 -26.31
C THR A 37 30.14 -2.34 -25.71
N ALA A 38 30.23 -3.20 -24.68
CA ALA A 38 31.50 -3.61 -24.10
C ALA A 38 32.41 -4.31 -25.12
N ALA A 39 31.87 -5.25 -25.89
CA ALA A 39 32.63 -5.95 -26.94
C ALA A 39 33.09 -5.00 -28.05
N GLU A 40 32.24 -4.04 -28.47
CA GLU A 40 32.58 -3.07 -29.49
C GLU A 40 33.66 -2.08 -29.04
N LEU A 41 33.54 -1.50 -27.83
CA LEU A 41 34.48 -0.49 -27.33
C LEU A 41 35.84 -1.07 -26.96
N THR A 42 35.90 -2.32 -26.55
CA THR A 42 37.14 -3.03 -26.24
C THR A 42 37.71 -3.77 -27.50
N GLU A 43 37.04 -3.68 -28.63
CA GLU A 43 37.39 -4.40 -29.84
C GLU A 43 37.56 -5.92 -29.61
N SER A 44 36.73 -6.52 -28.75
CA SER A 44 36.79 -7.94 -28.41
C SER A 44 35.82 -8.80 -29.22
N GLU A 45 35.99 -10.12 -29.22
CA GLU A 45 35.11 -11.05 -29.94
C GLU A 45 33.74 -11.16 -29.25
N SER A 46 33.73 -11.10 -27.92
CA SER A 46 32.51 -11.14 -27.10
C SER A 46 32.73 -10.46 -25.77
N ALA A 47 31.62 -10.16 -25.10
CA ALA A 47 31.59 -9.74 -23.72
C ALA A 47 30.40 -10.41 -23.00
N SER A 48 30.49 -10.56 -21.68
CA SER A 48 29.48 -11.22 -20.89
C SER A 48 29.35 -10.59 -19.48
N ILE A 49 28.17 -10.71 -18.91
CA ILE A 49 27.87 -10.31 -17.54
C ILE A 49 27.57 -11.57 -16.72
N LEU A 50 28.30 -11.71 -15.62
CA LEU A 50 28.05 -12.72 -14.60
C LEU A 50 27.55 -12.00 -13.35
N LEU A 51 26.44 -12.45 -12.76
CA LEU A 51 25.93 -11.95 -11.50
C LEU A 51 26.05 -13.01 -10.39
N LEU A 52 26.30 -12.54 -9.18
CA LEU A 52 26.35 -13.40 -8.00
C LEU A 52 24.92 -13.87 -7.65
N ASP A 53 24.74 -15.19 -7.64
CA ASP A 53 23.53 -15.82 -7.07
C ASP A 53 23.73 -15.94 -5.56
N GLU A 54 23.09 -15.08 -4.80
CA GLU A 54 23.19 -15.04 -3.33
C GLU A 54 22.75 -16.32 -2.65
N ARG A 55 21.91 -17.12 -3.30
CA ARG A 55 21.39 -18.37 -2.76
C ARG A 55 22.41 -19.50 -2.84
N THR A 56 23.17 -19.57 -3.95
CA THR A 56 24.16 -20.64 -4.20
C THR A 56 25.57 -20.19 -3.87
N GLY A 57 25.84 -18.89 -3.92
CA GLY A 57 27.18 -18.31 -3.75
C GLY A 57 28.04 -18.39 -5.01
N ASP A 58 27.49 -18.83 -6.15
CA ASP A 58 28.17 -18.94 -7.43
C ASP A 58 27.83 -17.77 -8.36
N LEU A 59 28.67 -17.53 -9.34
CA LEU A 59 28.38 -16.59 -10.42
C LEU A 59 27.59 -17.29 -11.54
N ARG A 60 26.60 -16.58 -12.10
CA ARG A 60 25.79 -17.06 -13.24
C ARG A 60 25.80 -16.07 -14.37
N PHE A 61 25.91 -16.56 -15.59
CA PHE A 61 25.78 -15.73 -16.79
C PHE A 61 24.36 -15.20 -16.93
N CYS A 62 24.23 -13.88 -17.06
CA CYS A 62 22.97 -13.19 -17.25
C CYS A 62 22.84 -12.55 -18.63
N ALA A 63 23.96 -12.24 -19.29
CA ALA A 63 23.99 -11.71 -20.64
C ALA A 63 25.31 -12.04 -21.33
N ALA A 64 25.26 -12.11 -22.66
CA ALA A 64 26.43 -12.19 -23.51
C ALA A 64 26.19 -11.38 -24.81
N ALA A 65 27.26 -10.92 -25.43
CA ALA A 65 27.17 -10.18 -26.73
C ALA A 65 26.47 -11.00 -27.84
N THR A 66 26.55 -12.34 -27.73
CA THR A 66 25.78 -13.27 -28.56
C THR A 66 24.61 -13.81 -27.71
N ALA A 67 23.44 -13.22 -27.90
CA ALA A 67 22.27 -13.53 -27.05
C ALA A 67 21.81 -15.01 -27.13
N GLU A 68 22.07 -15.68 -28.26
CA GLU A 68 21.68 -17.07 -28.52
C GLU A 68 22.33 -18.09 -27.57
N VAL A 69 23.49 -17.78 -27.01
CA VAL A 69 24.22 -18.68 -26.11
C VAL A 69 23.83 -18.49 -24.62
N VAL A 70 23.13 -17.40 -24.27
CA VAL A 70 22.77 -17.09 -22.89
C VAL A 70 21.96 -18.19 -22.21
N PRO A 71 20.95 -18.83 -22.83
CA PRO A 71 20.19 -19.90 -22.18
C PRO A 71 21.07 -21.11 -21.79
N LEU A 72 22.07 -21.43 -22.61
CA LEU A 72 23.01 -22.52 -22.32
C LEU A 72 23.98 -22.12 -21.19
N LEU A 73 24.46 -20.88 -21.20
CA LEU A 73 25.43 -20.36 -20.24
C LEU A 73 24.81 -20.15 -18.84
N SER A 74 23.53 -19.75 -18.78
CA SER A 74 22.86 -19.48 -17.50
C SER A 74 22.68 -20.70 -16.60
N GLU A 75 22.72 -21.91 -17.19
CA GLU A 75 22.66 -23.17 -16.45
C GLU A 75 24.00 -23.57 -15.80
N ILE A 76 25.12 -22.99 -16.28
CA ILE A 76 26.46 -23.32 -15.80
C ILE A 76 26.83 -22.43 -14.61
N PRO A 77 26.94 -22.96 -13.38
CA PRO A 77 27.43 -22.20 -12.24
C PRO A 77 28.93 -22.00 -12.36
N VAL A 78 29.40 -20.75 -12.27
CA VAL A 78 30.83 -20.42 -12.27
C VAL A 78 31.27 -20.21 -10.81
N PRO A 79 32.13 -21.11 -10.27
CA PRO A 79 32.50 -21.06 -8.86
C PRO A 79 33.35 -19.83 -8.54
N VAL A 80 32.99 -19.13 -7.46
CA VAL A 80 33.72 -17.93 -7.01
C VAL A 80 35.16 -18.25 -6.57
N THR A 81 35.41 -19.42 -6.02
CA THR A 81 36.71 -19.77 -5.47
C THR A 81 37.77 -20.17 -6.50
N HIS A 82 37.34 -20.65 -7.67
CA HIS A 82 38.21 -21.26 -8.68
C HIS A 82 37.97 -20.72 -10.10
N SER A 83 37.61 -19.45 -10.23
CA SER A 83 37.45 -18.80 -11.53
C SER A 83 38.08 -17.42 -11.56
N ILE A 84 38.38 -16.93 -12.78
CA ILE A 84 38.91 -15.58 -13.03
C ILE A 84 37.86 -14.56 -12.57
N ALA A 85 36.60 -14.76 -12.96
CA ALA A 85 35.48 -13.92 -12.52
C ALA A 85 35.33 -13.89 -10.99
N GLY A 86 35.43 -15.05 -10.35
CA GLY A 86 35.37 -15.14 -8.88
C GLY A 86 36.50 -14.38 -8.17
N LYS A 87 37.71 -14.38 -8.72
CA LYS A 87 38.79 -13.57 -8.21
C LYS A 87 38.51 -12.08 -8.29
N VAL A 88 37.99 -11.60 -9.44
CA VAL A 88 37.60 -10.21 -9.63
C VAL A 88 36.47 -9.80 -8.66
N LEU A 89 35.51 -10.69 -8.43
CA LEU A 89 34.44 -10.48 -7.45
C LEU A 89 35.00 -10.30 -6.03
N GLN A 90 35.97 -11.16 -5.63
CA GLN A 90 36.54 -11.14 -4.27
C GLN A 90 37.49 -9.96 -4.05
N GLU A 91 38.40 -9.70 -5.00
CA GLU A 91 39.41 -8.63 -4.89
C GLU A 91 38.85 -7.25 -5.25
N GLN A 92 37.68 -7.21 -5.93
CA GLN A 92 37.03 -5.98 -6.42
C GLN A 92 37.97 -5.11 -7.27
N GLN A 93 38.86 -5.73 -8.01
CA GLN A 93 39.85 -5.09 -8.87
C GLN A 93 39.78 -5.66 -10.29
N PRO A 94 39.98 -4.82 -11.31
CA PRO A 94 40.14 -5.29 -12.69
C PRO A 94 41.25 -6.29 -12.83
N LEU A 95 41.09 -7.25 -13.74
CA LEU A 95 42.11 -8.26 -14.04
C LEU A 95 42.24 -8.49 -15.55
N ILE A 96 43.46 -8.32 -16.08
CA ILE A 96 43.80 -8.70 -17.45
C ILE A 96 44.48 -10.09 -17.40
N VAL A 97 44.00 -11.01 -18.23
CA VAL A 97 44.57 -12.33 -18.43
C VAL A 97 44.98 -12.48 -19.88
N PRO A 98 46.28 -12.28 -20.24
CA PRO A 98 46.74 -12.32 -21.65
C PRO A 98 46.64 -13.70 -22.27
N ASN A 99 46.74 -14.76 -21.49
CA ASN A 99 46.60 -16.15 -21.96
C ASN A 99 45.73 -16.95 -20.98
N ALA A 100 44.43 -16.97 -21.28
CA ALA A 100 43.43 -17.63 -20.44
C ALA A 100 43.65 -19.16 -20.39
N GLN A 101 44.10 -19.77 -21.48
CA GLN A 101 44.33 -21.22 -21.54
C GLN A 101 45.45 -21.71 -20.60
N ALA A 102 46.42 -20.84 -20.31
CA ALA A 102 47.53 -21.14 -19.40
C ALA A 102 47.18 -20.78 -17.92
N ASP A 103 46.11 -20.04 -17.67
CA ASP A 103 45.72 -19.64 -16.31
C ASP A 103 44.98 -20.78 -15.61
N PRO A 104 45.47 -21.23 -14.43
CA PRO A 104 44.81 -22.33 -13.70
C PRO A 104 43.41 -22.00 -13.19
N ARG A 105 43.03 -20.72 -13.13
CA ARG A 105 41.69 -20.24 -12.72
C ARG A 105 40.72 -20.18 -13.91
N HIS A 106 41.15 -20.48 -15.12
CA HIS A 106 40.28 -20.47 -16.29
C HIS A 106 39.26 -21.61 -16.22
N PHE A 107 37.99 -21.27 -16.07
CA PHE A 107 36.90 -22.22 -15.99
C PHE A 107 36.50 -22.71 -17.36
N ARG A 108 37.06 -23.85 -17.77
CA ARG A 108 37.00 -24.38 -19.16
C ARG A 108 35.65 -24.93 -19.57
N GLU A 109 34.80 -25.27 -18.65
CA GLU A 109 33.50 -25.88 -18.89
C GLU A 109 32.60 -24.98 -19.76
N VAL A 110 32.65 -23.66 -19.56
CA VAL A 110 31.95 -22.66 -20.39
C VAL A 110 32.33 -22.79 -21.86
N GLY A 111 33.64 -22.74 -22.15
CA GLY A 111 34.12 -22.83 -23.51
C GLY A 111 33.81 -24.18 -24.21
N GLN A 112 33.86 -25.27 -23.44
CA GLN A 112 33.53 -26.60 -23.93
C GLN A 112 32.03 -26.73 -24.28
N THR A 113 31.16 -26.11 -23.52
CA THR A 113 29.70 -26.19 -23.72
C THR A 113 29.26 -25.44 -24.97
N ILE A 114 29.84 -24.25 -25.23
CA ILE A 114 29.42 -23.39 -26.34
C ILE A 114 30.35 -23.47 -27.57
N GLY A 115 31.42 -24.26 -27.50
CA GLY A 115 32.40 -24.38 -28.57
C GLY A 115 33.22 -23.09 -28.82
N PHE A 116 33.43 -22.27 -27.75
CA PHE A 116 34.14 -21.00 -27.84
C PHE A 116 35.47 -21.05 -27.08
N GLU A 117 36.56 -20.74 -27.75
CA GLU A 117 37.91 -20.76 -27.16
C GLU A 117 38.26 -19.38 -26.60
N THR A 118 38.36 -19.25 -25.27
CA THR A 118 38.84 -18.05 -24.62
C THR A 118 40.35 -18.00 -24.58
N ARG A 119 40.96 -17.08 -25.35
CA ARG A 119 42.42 -16.89 -25.47
C ARG A 119 42.93 -15.81 -24.55
N SER A 120 42.25 -14.68 -24.49
CA SER A 120 42.54 -13.57 -23.61
C SER A 120 41.28 -13.06 -22.96
N LEU A 121 41.39 -12.49 -21.75
CA LEU A 121 40.24 -12.04 -20.99
C LEU A 121 40.59 -10.76 -20.19
N LEU A 122 39.66 -9.80 -20.19
CA LEU A 122 39.62 -8.67 -19.28
C LEU A 122 38.34 -8.76 -18.49
N ALA A 123 38.46 -8.78 -17.16
CA ALA A 123 37.33 -8.81 -16.27
C ALA A 123 37.36 -7.62 -15.30
N VAL A 124 36.20 -6.98 -15.09
CA VAL A 124 36.03 -5.85 -14.19
C VAL A 124 34.85 -6.07 -13.26
N PRO A 125 34.90 -5.60 -12.00
CA PRO A 125 33.80 -5.78 -11.05
C PRO A 125 32.60 -4.90 -11.39
N LEU A 126 31.40 -5.44 -11.20
CA LEU A 126 30.13 -4.69 -11.18
C LEU A 126 29.86 -4.23 -9.75
N GLN A 127 30.19 -2.99 -9.43
CA GLN A 127 30.09 -2.43 -8.09
C GLN A 127 28.94 -1.46 -7.94
N VAL A 128 28.18 -1.62 -6.85
CA VAL A 128 27.17 -0.67 -6.38
C VAL A 128 27.54 -0.28 -4.96
N HIS A 129 27.96 0.97 -4.76
CA HIS A 129 28.55 1.45 -3.50
C HIS A 129 29.77 0.60 -3.08
N GLU A 130 29.71 -0.08 -1.94
CA GLU A 130 30.78 -0.95 -1.43
C GLU A 130 30.57 -2.43 -1.78
N ARG A 131 29.50 -2.78 -2.52
CA ARG A 131 29.12 -4.16 -2.83
C ARG A 131 29.42 -4.50 -4.27
N CYS A 132 30.13 -5.59 -4.51
CA CYS A 132 30.28 -6.17 -5.84
C CYS A 132 29.15 -7.18 -6.09
N ILE A 133 28.32 -6.91 -7.12
CA ILE A 133 27.14 -7.71 -7.48
C ILE A 133 27.41 -8.72 -8.58
N GLY A 134 28.57 -8.60 -9.24
CA GLY A 134 28.95 -9.47 -10.37
C GLY A 134 30.21 -9.00 -11.06
N VAL A 135 30.40 -9.49 -12.27
CA VAL A 135 31.59 -9.23 -13.11
C VAL A 135 31.16 -8.99 -14.56
N LEU A 136 31.74 -7.99 -15.20
CA LEU A 136 31.67 -7.76 -16.64
C LEU A 136 32.99 -8.22 -17.27
N GLU A 137 32.91 -9.11 -18.22
CA GLU A 137 34.06 -9.67 -18.94
C GLU A 137 34.05 -9.29 -20.42
N ALA A 138 35.23 -9.00 -20.98
CA ALA A 138 35.47 -8.92 -22.39
C ALA A 138 36.51 -9.98 -22.78
N VAL A 139 36.28 -10.71 -23.88
CA VAL A 139 37.10 -11.87 -24.24
C VAL A 139 37.63 -11.76 -25.67
N ASN A 140 38.86 -12.21 -25.86
CA ASN A 140 39.54 -12.30 -27.17
C ASN A 140 39.64 -10.94 -27.88
N LYS A 141 40.41 -10.01 -27.34
CA LYS A 141 40.66 -8.72 -28.01
C LYS A 141 41.28 -8.94 -29.39
N ARG A 142 40.75 -8.20 -30.39
CA ARG A 142 41.25 -8.18 -31.76
C ARG A 142 42.41 -7.20 -31.88
N GLY A 143 43.47 -7.59 -32.56
CA GLY A 143 44.57 -6.67 -32.88
C GLY A 143 45.63 -6.47 -31.79
N GLY A 144 45.60 -7.24 -30.69
CA GLY A 144 46.63 -7.15 -29.63
C GLY A 144 46.13 -7.56 -28.24
N PRO A 145 46.93 -7.36 -27.20
CA PRO A 145 46.53 -7.61 -25.83
C PRO A 145 45.57 -6.51 -25.31
N PHE A 146 44.81 -6.78 -24.26
CA PHE A 146 44.09 -5.77 -23.51
C PHE A 146 45.05 -4.76 -22.87
N THR A 147 44.65 -3.48 -22.86
CA THR A 147 45.45 -2.34 -22.38
C THR A 147 44.77 -1.69 -21.19
N GLU A 148 45.46 -0.76 -20.47
CA GLU A 148 44.88 0.05 -19.39
C GLU A 148 43.70 0.92 -19.91
N GLU A 149 43.71 1.37 -21.17
CA GLU A 149 42.59 2.09 -21.77
C GLU A 149 41.34 1.20 -21.87
N ASP A 150 41.46 -0.09 -22.17
CA ASP A 150 40.35 -1.04 -22.17
C ASP A 150 39.82 -1.26 -20.79
N VAL A 151 40.68 -1.28 -19.76
CA VAL A 151 40.28 -1.37 -18.33
C VAL A 151 39.46 -0.17 -17.95
N GLU A 152 39.93 1.06 -18.27
CA GLU A 152 39.17 2.30 -17.96
C GLU A 152 37.77 2.27 -18.60
N VAL A 153 37.68 1.95 -19.87
CA VAL A 153 36.40 1.91 -20.62
C VAL A 153 35.47 0.85 -20.09
N LEU A 154 35.98 -0.37 -19.84
CA LEU A 154 35.16 -1.47 -19.35
C LEU A 154 34.70 -1.23 -17.92
N THR A 155 35.55 -0.63 -17.07
CA THR A 155 35.19 -0.25 -15.68
C THR A 155 34.09 0.82 -15.67
N LEU A 156 34.15 1.80 -16.56
CA LEU A 156 33.10 2.82 -16.66
C LEU A 156 31.76 2.20 -17.08
N LEU A 157 31.76 1.30 -18.07
CA LEU A 157 30.57 0.55 -18.48
C LEU A 157 30.04 -0.34 -17.33
N ALA A 158 30.94 -1.02 -16.62
CA ALA A 158 30.57 -1.87 -15.49
C ALA A 158 29.88 -1.09 -14.37
N ALA A 159 30.40 0.10 -14.04
CA ALA A 159 29.77 0.95 -13.02
C ALA A 159 28.33 1.34 -13.39
N GLN A 160 28.10 1.68 -14.66
CA GLN A 160 26.75 2.02 -15.14
C GLN A 160 25.84 0.80 -15.20
N ALA A 161 26.36 -0.33 -15.70
CA ALA A 161 25.65 -1.59 -15.72
C ALA A 161 25.21 -2.02 -14.32
N ALA A 162 26.10 -1.90 -13.34
CA ALA A 162 25.82 -2.27 -11.96
C ALA A 162 24.65 -1.47 -11.37
N VAL A 163 24.64 -0.14 -11.57
CA VAL A 163 23.53 0.72 -11.11
C VAL A 163 22.22 0.37 -11.83
N ALA A 164 22.27 0.12 -13.13
CA ALA A 164 21.09 -0.23 -13.91
C ALA A 164 20.48 -1.58 -13.48
N ILE A 165 21.33 -2.58 -13.24
CA ILE A 165 20.92 -3.91 -12.77
C ILE A 165 20.27 -3.80 -11.38
N GLU A 166 20.89 -3.06 -10.47
CA GLU A 166 20.36 -2.90 -9.11
C GLU A 166 19.03 -2.14 -9.11
N ASN A 167 18.92 -1.07 -9.89
CA ASN A 167 17.66 -0.35 -10.05
C ASN A 167 16.54 -1.26 -10.60
N ALA A 168 16.83 -2.08 -11.61
CA ALA A 168 15.85 -3.02 -12.16
C ALA A 168 15.39 -4.03 -11.10
N ARG A 169 16.31 -4.59 -10.31
CA ARG A 169 16.00 -5.49 -9.19
C ARG A 169 15.14 -4.84 -8.12
N LEU A 170 15.47 -3.60 -7.76
CA LEU A 170 14.70 -2.85 -6.76
C LEU A 170 13.27 -2.55 -7.24
N VAL A 171 13.11 -2.18 -8.51
CA VAL A 171 11.79 -1.94 -9.12
C VAL A 171 10.96 -3.22 -9.14
N GLU A 172 11.53 -4.36 -9.54
CA GLU A 172 10.84 -5.65 -9.52
C GLU A 172 10.41 -6.06 -8.11
N ALA A 173 11.32 -5.94 -7.13
CA ALA A 173 11.02 -6.26 -5.74
C ALA A 173 9.92 -5.34 -5.17
N LEU A 174 9.95 -4.05 -5.50
CA LEU A 174 8.92 -3.08 -5.11
C LEU A 174 7.56 -3.43 -5.73
N GLN A 175 7.53 -3.79 -7.02
CA GLN A 175 6.29 -4.17 -7.71
C GLN A 175 5.69 -5.46 -7.13
N GLU A 176 6.53 -6.42 -6.77
CA GLU A 176 6.08 -7.67 -6.15
C GLU A 176 5.54 -7.44 -4.74
N ALA A 177 6.24 -6.64 -3.91
CA ALA A 177 5.77 -6.24 -2.60
C ALA A 177 4.45 -5.45 -2.68
N HIS A 178 4.31 -4.55 -3.67
CA HIS A 178 3.08 -3.80 -3.88
C HIS A 178 1.91 -4.72 -4.27
N ARG A 179 2.12 -5.67 -5.18
CA ARG A 179 1.10 -6.67 -5.55
C ARG A 179 0.65 -7.51 -4.36
N HIS A 180 1.61 -7.95 -3.54
CA HIS A 180 1.30 -8.71 -2.34
C HIS A 180 0.49 -7.92 -1.32
N LEU A 181 0.84 -6.63 -1.11
CA LEU A 181 0.06 -5.73 -0.26
C LEU A 181 -1.37 -5.53 -0.77
N GLN A 182 -1.55 -5.36 -2.07
CA GLN A 182 -2.89 -5.23 -2.68
C GLN A 182 -3.73 -6.51 -2.48
N GLU A 183 -3.11 -7.68 -2.62
CA GLU A 183 -3.79 -8.96 -2.41
C GLU A 183 -4.22 -9.13 -0.95
N LEU A 184 -3.34 -8.82 0.00
CA LEU A 184 -3.66 -8.85 1.44
C LEU A 184 -4.79 -7.88 1.79
N ASP A 185 -4.79 -6.67 1.24
CA ASP A 185 -5.84 -5.68 1.48
C ASP A 185 -7.19 -6.14 0.91
N ARG A 186 -7.19 -6.74 -0.27
CA ARG A 186 -8.37 -7.39 -0.85
C ARG A 186 -8.89 -8.53 0.01
N LEU A 187 -8.02 -9.47 0.43
CA LEU A 187 -8.41 -10.59 1.29
C LEU A 187 -8.98 -10.12 2.64
N LYS A 188 -8.39 -9.08 3.24
CA LYS A 188 -8.90 -8.42 4.44
C LYS A 188 -10.32 -7.89 4.22
N SER A 189 -10.55 -7.21 3.09
CA SER A 189 -11.84 -6.62 2.74
C SER A 189 -12.92 -7.69 2.49
N ASP A 190 -12.58 -8.75 1.78
CA ASP A 190 -13.48 -9.88 1.52
C ASP A 190 -13.84 -10.62 2.82
N PHE A 191 -12.85 -10.84 3.69
CA PHE A 191 -13.07 -11.46 5.01
C PHE A 191 -14.05 -10.66 5.87
N ILE A 192 -13.88 -9.33 5.97
CA ILE A 192 -14.77 -8.46 6.74
C ILE A 192 -16.21 -8.56 6.22
N THR A 193 -16.38 -8.60 4.90
CA THR A 193 -17.70 -8.69 4.26
C THR A 193 -18.39 -10.02 4.59
N ILE A 194 -17.70 -11.11 4.32
CA ILE A 194 -18.22 -12.47 4.54
C ILE A 194 -18.52 -12.68 6.03
N ALA A 195 -17.56 -12.35 6.91
CA ALA A 195 -17.74 -12.49 8.35
C ALA A 195 -18.94 -11.66 8.86
N SER A 196 -19.12 -10.44 8.34
CA SER A 196 -20.25 -9.58 8.73
C SER A 196 -21.60 -10.16 8.32
N HIS A 197 -21.70 -10.73 7.10
CA HIS A 197 -22.92 -11.42 6.65
C HIS A 197 -23.20 -12.68 7.47
N GLU A 198 -22.18 -13.52 7.69
CA GLU A 198 -22.32 -14.79 8.42
C GLU A 198 -22.61 -14.58 9.93
N LEU A 199 -22.19 -13.43 10.49
CA LEU A 199 -22.51 -13.07 11.87
C LEU A 199 -23.88 -12.39 12.02
N ARG A 200 -24.34 -11.63 11.03
CA ARG A 200 -25.64 -10.94 11.08
C ARG A 200 -26.81 -11.92 11.17
N THR A 201 -26.77 -12.99 10.42
CA THR A 201 -27.85 -13.99 10.35
C THR A 201 -28.13 -14.67 11.70
N PRO A 202 -27.17 -15.34 12.37
CA PRO A 202 -27.40 -15.94 13.68
C PRO A 202 -27.73 -14.90 14.76
N LEU A 203 -27.19 -13.70 14.66
CA LEU A 203 -27.47 -12.63 15.60
C LEU A 203 -28.90 -12.14 15.48
N SER A 204 -29.44 -12.01 14.26
CA SER A 204 -30.85 -11.64 14.04
C SER A 204 -31.81 -12.70 14.63
N LEU A 205 -31.44 -13.99 14.57
CA LEU A 205 -32.20 -15.06 15.21
C LEU A 205 -32.15 -14.96 16.75
N ILE A 206 -30.97 -14.71 17.33
CA ILE A 206 -30.79 -14.50 18.77
C ILE A 206 -31.64 -13.33 19.25
N LEU A 207 -31.59 -12.19 18.54
CA LEU A 207 -32.39 -11.02 18.85
C LEU A 207 -33.89 -11.32 18.76
N GLY A 208 -34.32 -12.00 17.69
CA GLY A 208 -35.73 -12.38 17.50
C GLY A 208 -36.26 -13.27 18.63
N TYR A 209 -35.55 -14.35 18.97
CA TYR A 209 -35.96 -15.23 20.04
C TYR A 209 -35.89 -14.57 21.43
N ALA A 210 -34.86 -13.77 21.69
CA ALA A 210 -34.73 -13.05 22.93
C ALA A 210 -35.85 -12.01 23.12
N SER A 211 -36.25 -11.30 22.04
CA SER A 211 -37.37 -10.35 22.07
C SER A 211 -38.70 -11.05 22.36
N LEU A 212 -38.97 -12.19 21.72
CA LEU A 212 -40.17 -13.00 21.97
C LEU A 212 -40.24 -13.51 23.42
N LEU A 213 -39.12 -13.96 23.98
CA LEU A 213 -39.03 -14.38 25.36
C LEU A 213 -39.20 -13.22 26.35
N GLN A 214 -38.74 -12.01 25.99
CA GLN A 214 -38.89 -10.83 26.81
C GLN A 214 -40.37 -10.39 26.93
N GLU A 215 -41.15 -10.52 25.85
CA GLU A 215 -42.61 -10.29 25.87
C GLU A 215 -43.29 -11.25 26.85
N GLN A 216 -42.83 -12.50 27.00
CA GLN A 216 -43.38 -13.50 27.91
C GLN A 216 -42.86 -13.34 29.35
N GLN A 217 -41.63 -12.83 29.53
CA GLN A 217 -40.95 -12.66 30.80
C GLN A 217 -40.34 -11.24 30.95
N PRO A 218 -41.14 -10.17 31.11
CA PRO A 218 -40.64 -8.78 31.04
C PRO A 218 -39.67 -8.40 32.16
N LYS A 219 -39.59 -9.18 33.25
CA LYS A 219 -38.72 -8.91 34.40
C LYS A 219 -37.44 -9.76 34.47
N SER A 220 -37.11 -10.54 33.44
CA SER A 220 -35.88 -11.35 33.43
C SER A 220 -34.67 -10.45 33.18
N ARG A 221 -33.80 -10.30 34.18
CA ARG A 221 -32.51 -9.59 34.09
C ARG A 221 -31.52 -10.29 33.18
N GLU A 222 -31.57 -11.61 33.12
CA GLU A 222 -30.73 -12.47 32.27
C GLU A 222 -31.05 -12.21 30.82
N LEU A 223 -32.32 -12.14 30.46
CA LEU A 223 -32.80 -11.89 29.11
C LEU A 223 -32.47 -10.47 28.63
N GLU A 224 -32.62 -9.47 29.49
CA GLU A 224 -32.12 -8.13 29.23
C GLU A 224 -30.61 -8.10 28.98
N GLY A 225 -29.83 -8.91 29.72
CA GLY A 225 -28.40 -9.07 29.50
C GLY A 225 -28.07 -9.63 28.11
N VAL A 226 -28.79 -10.66 27.68
CA VAL A 226 -28.63 -11.28 26.37
C VAL A 226 -28.96 -10.30 25.23
N LEU A 227 -30.09 -9.58 25.34
CA LEU A 227 -30.48 -8.58 24.36
C LEU A 227 -29.47 -7.44 24.23
N ARG A 228 -29.00 -6.90 25.37
CA ARG A 228 -27.95 -5.86 25.36
C ARG A 228 -26.66 -6.34 24.70
N ALA A 229 -26.24 -7.59 24.96
CA ALA A 229 -25.05 -8.17 24.35
C ALA A 229 -25.23 -8.39 22.83
N ALA A 230 -26.40 -8.87 22.40
CA ALA A 230 -26.72 -9.09 21.00
C ALA A 230 -26.78 -7.76 20.21
N ILE A 231 -27.43 -6.73 20.75
CA ILE A 231 -27.46 -5.39 20.14
C ILE A 231 -26.04 -4.81 20.04
N ARG A 232 -25.21 -5.00 21.08
CA ARG A 232 -23.82 -4.56 21.03
C ARG A 232 -23.02 -5.26 19.94
N LEU A 233 -23.22 -6.56 19.76
CA LEU A 233 -22.56 -7.32 18.71
C LEU A 233 -23.02 -6.90 17.32
N GLN A 234 -24.30 -6.64 17.13
CA GLN A 234 -24.85 -6.07 15.89
C GLN A 234 -24.17 -4.74 15.52
N HIS A 235 -24.05 -3.85 16.49
CA HIS A 235 -23.37 -2.57 16.28
C HIS A 235 -21.89 -2.73 15.91
N ILE A 236 -21.19 -3.71 16.49
CA ILE A 236 -19.80 -4.02 16.12
C ILE A 236 -19.72 -4.49 14.67
N ILE A 237 -20.61 -5.39 14.25
CA ILE A 237 -20.65 -5.91 12.88
C ILE A 237 -20.92 -4.78 11.87
N GLU A 238 -21.91 -3.92 12.16
CA GLU A 238 -22.24 -2.76 11.32
C GLU A 238 -21.05 -1.79 11.23
N THR A 239 -20.35 -1.58 12.33
CA THR A 239 -19.16 -0.74 12.37
C THR A 239 -18.02 -1.32 11.54
N MET A 240 -17.83 -2.65 11.53
CA MET A 240 -16.84 -3.33 10.68
C MET A 240 -17.15 -3.17 9.17
N VAL A 241 -18.42 -3.30 8.79
CA VAL A 241 -18.86 -3.09 7.39
C VAL A 241 -18.63 -1.63 6.97
N ASN A 242 -19.00 -0.70 7.83
CA ASN A 242 -18.80 0.72 7.56
C ASN A 242 -17.33 1.11 7.47
N LEU A 243 -16.45 0.49 8.29
CA LEU A 243 -15.00 0.67 8.19
C LEU A 243 -14.47 0.27 6.81
N ARG A 244 -14.92 -0.86 6.29
CA ARG A 244 -14.55 -1.28 4.92
C ARG A 244 -14.92 -0.22 3.89
N TYR A 245 -16.15 0.30 3.95
CA TYR A 245 -16.58 1.34 3.02
C TYR A 245 -15.74 2.63 3.12
N LEU A 246 -15.28 2.96 4.33
CA LEU A 246 -14.36 4.08 4.54
C LEU A 246 -12.96 3.81 3.96
N GLU A 247 -12.48 2.56 4.02
CA GLU A 247 -11.16 2.18 3.48
C GLU A 247 -11.15 2.13 1.95
N THR A 248 -12.18 1.55 1.33
CA THR A 248 -12.27 1.37 -0.13
C THR A 248 -12.84 2.59 -0.87
N GLY A 249 -13.53 3.49 -0.16
CA GLY A 249 -14.28 4.60 -0.78
C GLY A 249 -15.50 4.15 -1.61
N GLU A 250 -15.83 2.86 -1.57
CA GLU A 250 -16.87 2.21 -2.42
C GLU A 250 -18.22 2.10 -1.72
N MET A 251 -18.56 3.02 -0.83
CA MET A 251 -19.88 3.02 -0.21
C MET A 251 -20.96 3.23 -1.29
N PRO A 252 -21.90 2.28 -1.49
CA PRO A 252 -22.96 2.45 -2.45
C PRO A 252 -23.98 3.47 -1.95
N PHE A 253 -24.46 4.35 -2.85
CA PHE A 253 -25.45 5.37 -2.56
C PHE A 253 -26.65 5.20 -3.48
N PHE A 254 -27.87 5.17 -2.89
CA PHE A 254 -29.15 5.10 -3.60
C PHE A 254 -29.93 6.38 -3.34
N TYR A 255 -29.82 7.33 -4.26
CA TYR A 255 -30.44 8.65 -4.12
C TYR A 255 -31.94 8.61 -4.46
N GLU A 256 -32.77 9.06 -3.53
CA GLU A 256 -34.21 9.28 -3.70
C GLU A 256 -34.62 10.67 -3.18
N THR A 257 -35.82 11.14 -3.60
CA THR A 257 -36.37 12.39 -3.08
C THR A 257 -37.35 12.08 -1.96
N PHE A 258 -37.10 12.62 -0.76
CA PHE A 258 -37.94 12.40 0.40
C PHE A 258 -37.99 13.63 1.32
N ASN A 259 -38.96 13.65 2.23
CA ASN A 259 -39.11 14.69 3.25
C ASN A 259 -38.15 14.42 4.41
N LEU A 260 -37.15 15.28 4.56
CA LEU A 260 -36.14 15.16 5.60
C LEU A 260 -36.73 15.27 7.03
N CYS A 261 -37.75 16.14 7.20
CA CYS A 261 -38.38 16.34 8.50
C CYS A 261 -39.05 15.06 9.02
N GLU A 262 -39.71 14.31 8.14
CA GLU A 262 -40.32 13.02 8.47
C GLU A 262 -39.32 11.98 8.88
N GLU A 263 -38.19 11.88 8.15
CA GLU A 263 -37.12 10.93 8.44
C GLU A 263 -36.44 11.23 9.77
N VAL A 264 -36.11 12.51 10.04
CA VAL A 264 -35.52 12.94 11.31
C VAL A 264 -36.50 12.68 12.47
N ALA A 265 -37.79 13.02 12.29
CA ALA A 265 -38.78 12.74 13.32
C ALA A 265 -38.95 11.25 13.61
N ALA A 266 -38.90 10.39 12.59
CA ALA A 266 -38.99 8.94 12.75
C ALA A 266 -37.79 8.39 13.54
N THR A 267 -36.57 8.82 13.18
CA THR A 267 -35.34 8.42 13.87
C THR A 267 -35.30 8.92 15.31
N CYS A 268 -35.73 10.16 15.57
CA CYS A 268 -35.83 10.70 16.93
C CYS A 268 -36.84 9.91 17.79
N ARG A 269 -38.01 9.52 17.22
CA ARG A 269 -38.97 8.66 17.93
C ARG A 269 -38.38 7.31 18.29
N ALA A 270 -37.60 6.70 17.42
CA ALA A 270 -36.93 5.42 17.70
C ALA A 270 -35.94 5.55 18.88
N HIS A 271 -35.25 6.69 18.99
CA HIS A 271 -34.28 6.94 20.06
C HIS A 271 -34.90 7.52 21.36
N SER A 272 -36.16 7.97 21.36
CA SER A 272 -36.79 8.59 22.54
C SER A 272 -36.86 7.63 23.72
N VAL A 273 -37.19 6.36 23.49
CA VAL A 273 -37.26 5.33 24.54
C VAL A 273 -35.90 5.16 25.23
N LEU A 274 -34.81 5.14 24.44
CA LEU A 274 -33.45 5.02 24.99
C LEU A 274 -33.01 6.28 25.74
N ALA A 275 -33.37 7.46 25.24
CA ALA A 275 -33.10 8.73 25.91
C ALA A 275 -33.83 8.81 27.23
N GLU A 276 -35.14 8.47 27.30
CA GLU A 276 -35.94 8.43 28.51
C GLU A 276 -35.38 7.42 29.52
N ALA A 277 -35.04 6.21 29.10
CA ALA A 277 -34.40 5.19 29.94
C ALA A 277 -33.02 5.65 30.51
N SER A 278 -32.37 6.58 29.83
CA SER A 278 -31.11 7.20 30.25
C SER A 278 -31.35 8.45 31.12
N GLY A 279 -32.62 8.84 31.38
CA GLY A 279 -32.99 10.03 32.14
C GLY A 279 -32.72 11.34 31.37
N LEU A 280 -32.81 11.34 30.05
CA LEU A 280 -32.53 12.49 29.18
C LEU A 280 -33.83 13.03 28.57
N ALA A 281 -33.91 14.35 28.41
CA ALA A 281 -34.97 14.98 27.64
C ALA A 281 -34.55 15.14 26.15
N LEU A 282 -35.33 14.54 25.25
CA LEU A 282 -35.12 14.69 23.80
C LEU A 282 -36.16 15.67 23.23
N GLU A 283 -35.69 16.80 22.71
CA GLU A 283 -36.49 17.84 22.07
C GLU A 283 -36.24 17.84 20.57
N VAL A 284 -37.33 17.86 19.78
CA VAL A 284 -37.22 17.88 18.30
C VAL A 284 -37.91 19.13 17.78
N VAL A 285 -37.16 19.95 17.06
CA VAL A 285 -37.65 21.22 16.48
C VAL A 285 -37.60 21.12 14.95
N LEU A 286 -38.77 21.07 14.35
CA LEU A 286 -38.92 20.96 12.90
C LEU A 286 -39.60 22.22 12.35
N PRO A 287 -39.32 22.65 11.12
CA PRO A 287 -39.99 23.75 10.49
C PRO A 287 -41.44 23.33 10.12
N GLU A 288 -42.32 24.32 9.99
CA GLU A 288 -43.73 24.10 9.56
C GLU A 288 -43.83 23.60 8.10
N THR A 289 -42.87 24.01 7.26
CA THR A 289 -42.80 23.61 5.86
C THR A 289 -41.89 22.39 5.70
N PRO A 290 -42.32 21.36 4.94
CA PRO A 290 -41.50 20.19 4.70
C PRO A 290 -40.27 20.53 3.87
N ILE A 291 -39.10 20.02 4.25
CA ILE A 291 -37.84 20.17 3.52
C ILE A 291 -37.62 18.90 2.68
N TRP A 292 -37.69 19.05 1.37
CA TRP A 292 -37.46 17.95 0.44
C TRP A 292 -35.99 17.94 -0.01
N ILE A 293 -35.32 16.78 0.15
CA ILE A 293 -33.94 16.58 -0.28
C ILE A 293 -33.83 15.39 -1.22
N ARG A 294 -32.84 15.42 -2.10
CA ARG A 294 -32.40 14.28 -2.89
C ARG A 294 -31.17 13.67 -2.28
N ALA A 295 -31.34 12.60 -1.52
CA ALA A 295 -30.28 11.94 -0.75
C ALA A 295 -30.52 10.44 -0.66
N ASP A 296 -29.57 9.71 -0.15
CA ASP A 296 -29.76 8.32 0.28
C ASP A 296 -30.38 8.30 1.68
N ARG A 297 -31.66 7.89 1.76
CA ARG A 297 -32.47 7.90 2.99
C ARG A 297 -31.84 7.05 4.10
N GLU A 298 -31.35 5.85 3.75
CA GLU A 298 -30.72 4.95 4.73
C GLU A 298 -29.41 5.53 5.27
N LYS A 299 -28.63 6.20 4.42
CA LYS A 299 -27.40 6.86 4.84
C LYS A 299 -27.67 8.09 5.72
N ILE A 300 -28.70 8.87 5.41
CA ILE A 300 -29.12 9.99 6.28
C ILE A 300 -29.60 9.45 7.63
N ARG A 301 -30.35 8.35 7.66
CA ARG A 301 -30.72 7.68 8.90
C ARG A 301 -29.49 7.24 9.69
N LEU A 302 -28.50 6.62 9.04
CA LEU A 302 -27.25 6.21 9.68
C LEU A 302 -26.48 7.41 10.27
N VAL A 303 -26.48 8.57 9.61
CA VAL A 303 -25.92 9.82 10.15
C VAL A 303 -26.63 10.20 11.44
N MET A 304 -27.97 10.21 11.44
CA MET A 304 -28.78 10.57 12.61
C MET A 304 -28.59 9.58 13.77
N ASP A 305 -28.55 8.27 13.49
CA ASP A 305 -28.29 7.22 14.47
C ASP A 305 -26.94 7.40 15.18
N ASN A 306 -25.90 7.72 14.42
CA ASN A 306 -24.55 7.99 14.97
C ASN A 306 -24.54 9.25 15.86
N LEU A 307 -25.18 10.34 15.41
CA LEU A 307 -25.21 11.59 16.16
C LEU A 307 -26.06 11.45 17.44
N LEU A 308 -27.25 10.86 17.36
CA LEU A 308 -28.13 10.65 18.51
C LEU A 308 -27.53 9.67 19.51
N SER A 309 -26.95 8.57 19.06
CA SER A 309 -26.28 7.60 19.91
C SER A 309 -25.12 8.24 20.68
N ASN A 310 -24.32 9.10 20.02
CA ASN A 310 -23.27 9.85 20.70
C ASN A 310 -23.84 10.84 21.73
N ALA A 311 -24.87 11.62 21.36
CA ALA A 311 -25.52 12.55 22.28
C ALA A 311 -26.06 11.85 23.53
N ILE A 312 -26.78 10.71 23.38
CA ILE A 312 -27.30 9.92 24.49
C ILE A 312 -26.18 9.37 25.37
N LYS A 313 -25.12 8.89 24.74
CA LYS A 313 -23.97 8.25 25.40
C LYS A 313 -23.16 9.23 26.25
N PHE A 314 -22.97 10.46 25.78
CA PHE A 314 -22.07 11.43 26.40
C PHE A 314 -22.79 12.46 27.27
N THR A 315 -24.13 12.46 27.27
CA THR A 315 -24.93 13.32 28.14
C THR A 315 -25.21 12.62 29.50
N PRO A 316 -24.92 13.23 30.63
CA PRO A 316 -25.30 12.71 31.95
C PRO A 316 -26.83 12.71 32.15
N SER A 317 -27.33 11.82 33.00
CA SER A 317 -28.75 11.79 33.37
C SER A 317 -29.19 13.16 33.91
N GLY A 318 -30.39 13.57 33.53
CA GLY A 318 -30.94 14.92 33.78
C GLY A 318 -30.58 15.94 32.68
N GLY A 319 -29.72 15.56 31.70
CA GLY A 319 -29.37 16.42 30.59
C GLY A 319 -30.42 16.48 29.46
N LYS A 320 -30.13 17.29 28.48
CA LYS A 320 -31.03 17.54 27.32
C LYS A 320 -30.34 17.30 26.01
N ILE A 321 -31.06 16.75 25.01
CA ILE A 321 -30.64 16.61 23.63
C ILE A 321 -31.67 17.35 22.81
N ARG A 322 -31.22 18.23 21.90
CA ARG A 322 -32.08 18.97 21.00
C ARG A 322 -31.67 18.65 19.54
N VAL A 323 -32.64 18.22 18.75
CA VAL A 323 -32.49 18.04 17.30
C VAL A 323 -33.27 19.14 16.60
N LYS A 324 -32.61 19.90 15.73
CA LYS A 324 -33.23 20.96 14.95
C LYS A 324 -32.99 20.71 13.47
N VAL A 325 -34.02 20.92 12.63
CA VAL A 325 -33.90 20.89 11.18
C VAL A 325 -34.36 22.27 10.66
N GLU A 326 -33.54 22.88 9.83
CA GLU A 326 -33.87 24.15 9.18
C GLU A 326 -33.31 24.24 7.77
N GLU A 327 -33.89 25.11 6.95
CA GLU A 327 -33.31 25.44 5.66
C GLU A 327 -32.50 26.74 5.78
N ARG A 328 -31.21 26.63 5.38
CA ARG A 328 -30.30 27.77 5.37
C ARG A 328 -29.60 27.89 4.02
N TYR A 329 -29.73 29.04 3.38
CA TYR A 329 -29.06 29.33 2.11
C TYR A 329 -29.27 28.26 1.02
N GLY A 330 -30.50 27.67 0.96
CA GLY A 330 -30.82 26.60 0.01
C GLY A 330 -30.28 25.22 0.36
N ASN A 331 -29.76 25.05 1.56
CA ASN A 331 -29.30 23.76 2.10
C ASN A 331 -30.14 23.34 3.30
N ALA A 332 -30.37 22.05 3.46
CA ALA A 332 -30.97 21.50 4.67
C ALA A 332 -29.87 21.36 5.75
N GLU A 333 -30.08 21.99 6.90
CA GLU A 333 -29.18 21.91 8.06
C GLU A 333 -29.84 21.10 9.19
N ILE A 334 -29.11 20.09 9.67
CA ILE A 334 -29.52 19.29 10.83
C ILE A 334 -28.55 19.58 11.98
N THR A 335 -29.05 20.06 13.09
CA THR A 335 -28.28 20.29 14.31
C THR A 335 -28.66 19.27 15.37
N VAL A 336 -27.71 18.56 15.95
CA VAL A 336 -27.88 17.73 17.14
C VAL A 336 -27.04 18.34 18.26
N ALA A 337 -27.68 18.93 19.24
CA ALA A 337 -27.04 19.59 20.37
C ALA A 337 -27.34 18.82 21.67
N ASP A 338 -26.33 18.62 22.50
CA ASP A 338 -26.46 17.97 23.81
C ASP A 338 -25.88 18.85 24.93
N THR A 339 -26.25 18.57 26.16
CA THR A 339 -25.72 19.22 27.36
C THR A 339 -24.74 18.30 28.09
N GLY A 340 -23.94 17.58 27.35
CA GLY A 340 -23.02 16.56 27.83
C GLY A 340 -21.69 17.09 28.34
N VAL A 341 -20.70 16.21 28.35
CA VAL A 341 -19.35 16.51 28.86
C VAL A 341 -18.58 17.51 28.01
N GLY A 342 -19.04 17.76 26.77
CA GLY A 342 -18.36 18.62 25.80
C GLY A 342 -17.05 18.02 25.28
N ILE A 343 -16.48 18.71 24.31
CA ILE A 343 -15.27 18.30 23.56
C ILE A 343 -14.20 19.38 23.74
N PRO A 344 -12.94 19.03 24.07
CA PRO A 344 -11.85 19.98 24.12
C PRO A 344 -11.63 20.64 22.74
N GLN A 345 -11.27 21.93 22.71
CA GLN A 345 -11.11 22.70 21.49
C GLN A 345 -10.10 22.06 20.53
N GLU A 346 -9.02 21.52 21.05
CA GLU A 346 -7.97 20.82 20.30
C GLU A 346 -8.42 19.49 19.64
N ALA A 347 -9.54 18.93 20.12
CA ALA A 347 -10.08 17.68 19.62
C ALA A 347 -11.18 17.88 18.55
N LEU A 348 -11.75 19.10 18.39
CA LEU A 348 -12.91 19.35 17.54
C LEU A 348 -12.70 18.99 16.07
N GLU A 349 -11.51 19.21 15.52
CA GLU A 349 -11.20 18.80 14.15
C GLU A 349 -10.91 17.30 14.07
N ARG A 350 -10.28 16.74 15.12
CA ARG A 350 -9.81 15.37 15.18
C ARG A 350 -10.89 14.34 15.48
N ILE A 351 -12.03 14.72 16.05
CA ILE A 351 -13.14 13.79 16.33
C ILE A 351 -13.71 13.13 15.07
N PHE A 352 -13.45 13.70 13.88
CA PHE A 352 -13.80 13.15 12.58
C PHE A 352 -12.69 12.28 11.97
N GLU A 353 -11.52 12.14 12.63
CA GLU A 353 -10.47 11.21 12.24
C GLU A 353 -10.83 9.78 12.66
N ARG A 354 -10.38 8.80 11.87
CA ARG A 354 -10.64 7.38 12.14
C ARG A 354 -9.96 6.93 13.42
N PHE A 355 -10.68 6.18 14.25
CA PHE A 355 -10.20 5.62 15.53
C PHE A 355 -9.83 6.67 16.58
N TYR A 356 -10.04 7.95 16.32
CA TYR A 356 -9.78 9.00 17.29
C TYR A 356 -10.84 9.01 18.39
N GLN A 357 -10.40 9.11 19.63
CA GLN A 357 -11.24 9.24 20.82
C GLN A 357 -10.62 10.26 21.75
N VAL A 358 -11.48 11.11 22.35
CA VAL A 358 -11.05 12.02 23.40
C VAL A 358 -10.85 11.19 24.66
N GLU A 359 -9.61 11.00 25.10
CA GLU A 359 -9.29 10.31 26.36
C GLU A 359 -9.70 11.18 27.57
N SER A 360 -10.78 10.78 28.24
CA SER A 360 -11.20 11.35 29.50
C SER A 360 -11.40 10.23 30.52
N PRO A 361 -11.10 10.43 31.82
CA PRO A 361 -11.43 9.47 32.89
C PRO A 361 -12.91 9.08 32.91
N MET A 362 -13.81 9.98 32.49
CA MET A 362 -15.24 9.73 32.35
C MET A 362 -15.63 8.92 31.10
N THR A 363 -14.88 8.98 30.04
CA THR A 363 -15.18 8.30 28.77
C THR A 363 -14.63 6.88 28.70
N ARG A 364 -13.62 6.50 29.47
CA ARG A 364 -13.04 5.14 29.54
C ARG A 364 -14.07 4.03 29.80
N ARG A 365 -15.16 4.31 30.48
CA ARG A 365 -16.26 3.35 30.80
C ARG A 365 -17.31 3.26 29.67
N ARG A 366 -17.32 4.17 28.70
CA ARG A 366 -18.38 4.32 27.69
C ARG A 366 -17.91 3.99 26.27
N GLY A 367 -16.98 3.06 26.11
CA GLY A 367 -16.26 2.66 24.90
C GLY A 367 -17.02 2.75 23.56
N GLY A 368 -16.28 2.94 22.51
CA GLY A 368 -16.71 2.93 21.11
C GLY A 368 -15.47 2.69 20.23
N LEU A 369 -15.62 2.48 18.94
CA LEU A 369 -14.50 2.23 18.04
C LEU A 369 -13.90 3.52 17.40
N GLY A 370 -14.50 4.71 17.68
CA GLY A 370 -14.05 5.97 17.07
C GLY A 370 -14.32 6.05 15.57
N LEU A 371 -15.38 5.39 15.08
CA LEU A 371 -15.72 5.31 13.65
C LEU A 371 -17.04 6.02 13.31
N GLY A 372 -17.89 6.34 14.27
CA GLY A 372 -19.20 6.94 14.01
C GLY A 372 -19.10 8.30 13.33
N LEU A 373 -18.32 9.24 13.86
CA LEU A 373 -18.16 10.58 13.27
C LEU A 373 -17.39 10.58 11.93
N PRO A 374 -16.34 9.79 11.71
CA PRO A 374 -15.77 9.58 10.37
C PRO A 374 -16.79 9.12 9.32
N ILE A 375 -17.70 8.20 9.68
CA ILE A 375 -18.78 7.73 8.80
C ILE A 375 -19.76 8.88 8.48
N VAL A 376 -20.13 9.68 9.49
CA VAL A 376 -20.98 10.87 9.33
C VAL A 376 -20.33 11.83 8.32
N ARG A 377 -19.03 12.11 8.46
CA ARG A 377 -18.31 12.99 7.53
C ARG A 377 -18.34 12.46 6.11
N GLU A 378 -17.98 11.20 5.91
CA GLU A 378 -17.95 10.55 4.57
C GLU A 378 -19.32 10.61 3.89
N ILE A 379 -20.40 10.26 4.63
CA ILE A 379 -21.76 10.29 4.07
C ILE A 379 -22.15 11.72 3.69
N VAL A 380 -21.92 12.70 4.55
CA VAL A 380 -22.30 14.10 4.30
C VAL A 380 -21.51 14.67 3.13
N GLU A 381 -20.20 14.43 3.06
CA GLU A 381 -19.34 14.89 1.95
C GLU A 381 -19.74 14.25 0.61
N LYS A 382 -20.10 12.95 0.59
CA LYS A 382 -20.62 12.27 -0.62
C LYS A 382 -21.98 12.81 -1.08
N HIS A 383 -22.75 13.42 -0.20
CA HIS A 383 -23.97 14.15 -0.54
C HIS A 383 -23.69 15.61 -0.95
N GLY A 384 -22.43 16.04 -1.04
CA GLY A 384 -22.03 17.42 -1.37
C GLY A 384 -22.22 18.40 -0.21
N GLY A 385 -22.45 17.90 1.01
CA GLY A 385 -22.64 18.68 2.22
C GLY A 385 -21.35 18.91 3.01
N ARG A 386 -21.51 19.51 4.20
CA ARG A 386 -20.45 19.77 5.16
C ARG A 386 -20.91 19.39 6.57
N VAL A 387 -20.03 18.82 7.37
CA VAL A 387 -20.24 18.55 8.81
C VAL A 387 -19.16 19.25 9.63
N TRP A 388 -19.58 19.78 10.78
CA TRP A 388 -18.71 20.40 11.77
C TRP A 388 -19.22 20.18 13.18
N ALA A 389 -18.42 20.46 14.18
CA ALA A 389 -18.79 20.39 15.57
C ALA A 389 -18.37 21.70 16.31
N GLU A 390 -19.23 22.14 17.21
CA GLU A 390 -18.99 23.24 18.12
C GLU A 390 -19.22 22.72 19.53
N SER A 391 -18.33 23.00 20.45
CA SER A 391 -18.46 22.48 21.82
C SER A 391 -17.72 23.34 22.84
N VAL A 392 -18.23 23.34 24.05
CA VAL A 392 -17.58 23.91 25.23
C VAL A 392 -17.47 22.82 26.29
N LEU A 393 -16.24 22.53 26.72
CA LEU A 393 -15.98 21.49 27.72
C LEU A 393 -16.81 21.71 28.98
N GLY A 394 -17.58 20.67 29.38
CA GLY A 394 -18.49 20.69 30.52
C GLY A 394 -19.88 21.35 30.27
N ARG A 395 -20.17 21.76 29.01
CA ARG A 395 -21.47 22.38 28.66
C ARG A 395 -22.18 21.72 27.49
N GLY A 396 -21.45 20.86 26.77
CA GLY A 396 -21.99 20.21 25.57
C GLY A 396 -21.33 20.68 24.30
#